data_d4a690690bac0842f0faf5ccc93f30f9
#
_entry.id   d4a690690bac0842f0faf5ccc93f30f9
#
_cell.length_a   1.000
_cell.length_b   1.000
_cell.length_c   1.000
_cell.angle_alpha   90.00
_cell.angle_beta   90.00
_cell.angle_gamma   90.00
#
_symmetry.space_group_name_H-M   'P 1'
#
loop_
_entity.id
_entity.type
_entity.pdbx_description
1 polymer ?
#
loop_
_entity_poly.entity_id
_entity_poly.type
_entity_poly.pdbx_seq_one_letter_code
_entity_poly.pdbx_strand_id
1 'polypeptide(L)'
;STPLYSSAASDVYKRQVIDYKSGVKKFKLSDILDGLNLQMFVYLFALCDDKNAALNGVPAGVLYMHAARNILNFNSPIEAKNNLENKKESRFKMNGIVLSDNDNAIAKAMEHELEGKYIPVSASVKGVKGDLITLEQLGLLHKKINSLVKKMGNELQNGVIERAPIKNSTHLNTCDYCDYSDICANTKAIYNKIGANLKDEQVIESLHKEFENDAGMDNTTE
;
A
#
# COMPACT_ATOMS: atom_id res chain seq x y z
N SER A 1 -41.33 -17.43 21.29
CA SER A 1 -40.58 -17.80 20.10
C SER A 1 -40.16 -16.53 19.39
N THR A 2 -38.90 -16.14 19.56
CA THR A 2 -38.28 -15.02 18.86
C THR A 2 -37.99 -15.45 17.44
N PRO A 3 -38.50 -14.74 16.42
CA PRO A 3 -38.12 -15.07 15.05
C PRO A 3 -36.63 -14.73 14.87
N LEU A 4 -35.84 -15.73 14.56
CA LEU A 4 -34.50 -15.57 14.00
C LEU A 4 -34.67 -14.95 12.59
N TYR A 5 -34.61 -13.65 12.51
CA TYR A 5 -34.36 -12.98 11.24
C TYR A 5 -32.93 -13.28 10.84
N SER A 6 -32.73 -14.36 10.12
CA SER A 6 -31.61 -14.47 9.22
C SER A 6 -31.83 -13.42 8.14
N SER A 7 -31.40 -12.22 8.38
CA SER A 7 -31.08 -11.26 7.34
C SER A 7 -29.90 -11.88 6.58
N ALA A 8 -30.20 -12.62 5.52
CA ALA A 8 -29.23 -12.87 4.45
C ALA A 8 -29.05 -11.54 3.69
N ALA A 9 -28.56 -10.53 4.39
CA ALA A 9 -27.83 -9.45 3.78
C ALA A 9 -26.64 -10.15 3.11
N SER A 10 -26.48 -9.96 1.82
CA SER A 10 -25.30 -10.34 1.07
C SER A 10 -24.10 -9.81 1.84
N ASP A 11 -23.50 -10.64 2.70
CA ASP A 11 -22.31 -10.31 3.47
C ASP A 11 -21.15 -10.19 2.49
N VAL A 12 -21.03 -9.01 1.91
CA VAL A 12 -19.86 -8.66 1.10
C VAL A 12 -18.68 -8.54 2.07
N TYR A 13 -17.90 -9.59 2.15
CA TYR A 13 -16.71 -9.59 2.99
C TYR A 13 -15.74 -8.53 2.50
N LYS A 14 -15.33 -7.67 3.43
CA LYS A 14 -14.29 -6.67 3.19
C LYS A 14 -12.94 -7.26 3.57
N ARG A 15 -11.98 -7.22 2.64
CA ARG A 15 -10.66 -7.83 2.80
C ARG A 15 -9.59 -6.76 2.94
N GLN A 16 -8.80 -6.86 3.99
CA GLN A 16 -7.60 -6.06 4.18
C GLN A 16 -6.38 -6.96 4.32
N VAL A 17 -5.23 -6.47 3.89
CA VAL A 17 -3.95 -7.13 4.10
C VAL A 17 -3.15 -6.31 5.09
N ILE A 18 -2.69 -6.93 6.17
CA ILE A 18 -1.83 -6.31 7.18
C ILE A 18 -0.50 -7.04 7.19
N ASP A 19 0.58 -6.31 6.98
CA ASP A 19 1.93 -6.83 7.01
C ASP A 19 2.70 -6.28 8.21
N TYR A 20 3.29 -7.19 9.01
CA TYR A 20 4.04 -6.85 10.21
C TYR A 20 5.50 -6.57 9.84
N LYS A 21 5.98 -5.37 10.16
CA LYS A 21 7.36 -4.95 9.90
C LYS A 21 8.12 -4.72 11.20
N SER A 22 9.32 -5.29 11.31
CA SER A 22 10.22 -5.07 12.46
C SER A 22 10.81 -3.65 12.45
N GLY A 23 10.97 -3.03 11.27
CA GLY A 23 11.40 -1.64 11.09
C GLY A 23 10.24 -0.69 10.80
N VAL A 24 10.47 0.61 10.97
CA VAL A 24 9.52 1.64 10.55
C VAL A 24 9.50 1.69 9.03
N LYS A 25 8.43 1.20 8.42
CA LYS A 25 8.22 1.30 6.97
C LYS A 25 7.21 2.41 6.68
N LYS A 26 7.62 3.37 5.85
CA LYS A 26 6.71 4.37 5.32
C LYS A 26 6.11 3.84 4.02
N PHE A 27 4.79 3.90 3.93
CA PHE A 27 4.10 3.60 2.68
C PHE A 27 4.23 4.78 1.72
N LYS A 28 4.49 4.49 0.46
CA LYS A 28 4.53 5.47 -0.64
C LYS A 28 3.91 4.85 -1.88
N LEU A 29 2.89 5.49 -2.39
CA LEU A 29 2.21 5.04 -3.60
C LEU A 29 3.13 5.13 -4.83
N SER A 30 4.03 6.13 -4.86
CA SER A 30 5.00 6.30 -5.96
C SER A 30 5.95 5.12 -6.14
N ASP A 31 6.23 4.35 -5.08
CA ASP A 31 7.09 3.17 -5.16
C ASP A 31 6.51 2.09 -6.11
N ILE A 32 5.19 2.05 -6.25
CA ILE A 32 4.50 1.10 -7.14
C ILE A 32 4.85 1.35 -8.60
N LEU A 33 4.99 2.61 -9.01
CA LEU A 33 5.36 2.96 -10.38
C LEU A 33 6.72 2.38 -10.80
N ASP A 34 7.59 2.18 -9.81
CA ASP A 34 8.92 1.62 -9.97
C ASP A 34 9.00 0.10 -9.72
N GLY A 35 7.86 -0.55 -9.49
CA GLY A 35 7.81 -1.98 -9.20
C GLY A 35 8.23 -2.34 -7.77
N LEU A 36 8.27 -1.36 -6.87
CA LEU A 36 8.62 -1.56 -5.46
C LEU A 36 7.35 -1.68 -4.60
N ASN A 37 7.47 -2.37 -3.46
CA ASN A 37 6.38 -2.50 -2.48
C ASN A 37 5.07 -3.12 -3.03
N LEU A 38 5.15 -3.95 -4.08
CA LEU A 38 4.00 -4.58 -4.73
C LEU A 38 3.33 -5.67 -3.88
N GLN A 39 4.07 -6.30 -2.96
CA GLN A 39 3.66 -7.50 -2.22
C GLN A 39 2.25 -7.41 -1.62
N MET A 40 1.96 -6.32 -0.93
CA MET A 40 0.69 -6.14 -0.23
C MET A 40 -0.50 -6.06 -1.20
N PHE A 41 -0.31 -5.36 -2.31
CA PHE A 41 -1.34 -5.23 -3.34
C PHE A 41 -1.55 -6.53 -4.11
N VAL A 42 -0.47 -7.26 -4.41
CA VAL A 42 -0.56 -8.59 -5.03
C VAL A 42 -1.38 -9.52 -4.15
N TYR A 43 -1.15 -9.53 -2.84
CA TYR A 43 -1.94 -10.32 -1.90
C TYR A 43 -3.40 -9.87 -1.84
N LEU A 44 -3.64 -8.54 -1.77
CA LEU A 44 -5.00 -8.01 -1.72
C LEU A 44 -5.79 -8.39 -2.97
N PHE A 45 -5.22 -8.19 -4.14
CA PHE A 45 -5.88 -8.51 -5.41
C PHE A 45 -6.07 -10.02 -5.59
N ALA A 46 -5.09 -10.84 -5.24
CA ALA A 46 -5.24 -12.29 -5.27
C ALA A 46 -6.39 -12.76 -4.37
N LEU A 47 -6.56 -12.17 -3.18
CA LEU A 47 -7.67 -12.50 -2.29
C LEU A 47 -9.03 -12.02 -2.80
N CYS A 48 -9.07 -10.88 -3.51
CA CYS A 48 -10.31 -10.33 -4.03
C CYS A 48 -10.73 -10.95 -5.36
N ASP A 49 -9.78 -11.42 -6.17
CA ASP A 49 -10.01 -12.05 -7.47
C ASP A 49 -10.22 -13.57 -7.36
N ASP A 50 -10.09 -14.15 -6.15
CA ASP A 50 -10.26 -15.58 -5.94
C ASP A 50 -11.69 -15.99 -6.30
N LYS A 51 -11.79 -16.99 -7.19
CA LYS A 51 -13.06 -17.58 -7.61
C LYS A 51 -13.73 -18.39 -6.49
N ASN A 52 -13.00 -18.71 -5.42
CA ASN A 52 -13.56 -19.36 -4.25
C ASN A 52 -14.42 -18.37 -3.47
N ALA A 53 -15.72 -18.59 -3.43
CA ALA A 53 -16.71 -17.75 -2.77
C ALA A 53 -16.38 -17.48 -1.28
N ALA A 54 -15.63 -18.38 -0.62
CA ALA A 54 -15.22 -18.21 0.78
C ALA A 54 -14.10 -17.16 0.96
N LEU A 55 -13.30 -16.92 -0.08
CA LEU A 55 -12.18 -15.97 -0.04
C LEU A 55 -12.48 -14.67 -0.81
N ASN A 56 -13.44 -14.70 -1.72
CA ASN A 56 -13.83 -13.52 -2.50
C ASN A 56 -14.36 -12.40 -1.58
N GLY A 57 -14.02 -11.16 -1.88
CA GLY A 57 -14.46 -10.01 -1.10
C GLY A 57 -14.06 -8.68 -1.73
N VAL A 58 -14.64 -7.60 -1.21
CA VAL A 58 -14.29 -6.24 -1.61
C VAL A 58 -12.98 -5.83 -0.92
N PRO A 59 -12.00 -5.27 -1.64
CA PRO A 59 -10.79 -4.76 -1.02
C PRO A 59 -11.13 -3.64 -0.03
N ALA A 60 -10.51 -3.67 1.15
CA ALA A 60 -10.69 -2.65 2.18
C ALA A 60 -9.44 -1.80 2.40
N GLY A 61 -8.27 -2.33 2.11
CA GLY A 61 -7.01 -1.61 2.22
C GLY A 61 -5.79 -2.50 2.42
N VAL A 62 -4.63 -1.85 2.40
CA VAL A 62 -3.34 -2.45 2.71
C VAL A 62 -2.65 -1.64 3.80
N LEU A 63 -2.19 -2.29 4.85
CA LEU A 63 -1.66 -1.62 6.04
C LEU A 63 -0.35 -2.28 6.50
N TYR A 64 0.63 -1.47 6.84
CA TYR A 64 1.86 -1.91 7.52
C TYR A 64 1.75 -1.65 9.00
N MET A 65 1.89 -2.67 9.81
CA MET A 65 1.92 -2.58 11.27
C MET A 65 3.35 -2.71 11.79
N HIS A 66 3.80 -1.74 12.56
CA HIS A 66 5.11 -1.79 13.19
C HIS A 66 5.08 -2.74 14.39
N ALA A 67 5.80 -3.86 14.27
CA ALA A 67 5.78 -4.95 15.29
C ALA A 67 6.93 -4.88 16.29
N ALA A 68 7.91 -3.97 16.13
CA ALA A 68 9.04 -3.87 17.04
C ALA A 68 8.67 -3.15 18.35
N ARG A 69 9.25 -3.63 19.45
CA ARG A 69 9.18 -2.96 20.75
C ARG A 69 10.30 -1.93 20.82
N ASN A 70 10.01 -0.69 20.43
CA ASN A 70 10.96 0.39 20.58
C ASN A 70 10.98 0.90 22.03
N ILE A 71 12.17 1.25 22.53
CA ILE A 71 12.32 1.96 23.79
C ILE A 71 11.71 3.35 23.63
N LEU A 72 10.81 3.70 24.52
CA LEU A 72 10.20 5.04 24.53
C LEU A 72 11.17 6.00 25.23
N ASN A 73 11.58 7.04 24.53
CA ASN A 73 12.44 8.09 25.06
C ASN A 73 11.59 9.27 25.50
N PHE A 74 11.90 9.80 26.67
CA PHE A 74 11.28 10.98 27.25
C PHE A 74 12.38 11.95 27.72
N ASN A 75 12.15 13.23 27.55
CA ASN A 75 13.11 14.26 27.97
C ASN A 75 13.06 14.54 29.47
N SER A 76 11.98 14.15 30.15
CA SER A 76 11.82 14.31 31.58
C SER A 76 10.86 13.27 32.19
N PRO A 77 10.96 12.99 33.51
CA PRO A 77 10.02 12.13 34.22
C PRO A 77 8.56 12.64 34.16
N ILE A 78 8.37 13.96 34.11
CA ILE A 78 7.05 14.58 34.01
C ILE A 78 6.43 14.32 32.64
N GLU A 79 7.22 14.47 31.58
CA GLU A 79 6.79 14.10 30.21
C GLU A 79 6.42 12.62 30.14
N ALA A 80 7.23 11.75 30.73
CA ALA A 80 6.94 10.32 30.77
C ALA A 80 5.60 10.03 31.44
N LYS A 81 5.35 10.62 32.60
CA LYS A 81 4.10 10.42 33.34
C LYS A 81 2.87 10.88 32.55
N ASN A 82 2.97 12.00 31.84
CA ASN A 82 1.83 12.60 31.15
C ASN A 82 1.57 11.96 29.77
N ASN A 83 2.60 11.46 29.09
CA ASN A 83 2.51 11.05 27.70
C ASN A 83 2.78 9.55 27.46
N LEU A 84 3.00 8.76 28.54
CA LEU A 84 3.34 7.35 28.40
C LEU A 84 2.29 6.55 27.62
N GLU A 85 1.02 6.70 27.96
CA GLU A 85 -0.07 5.96 27.31
C GLU A 85 -0.21 6.38 25.84
N ASN A 86 -0.22 7.66 25.55
CA ASN A 86 -0.30 8.17 24.17
C ASN A 86 0.88 7.68 23.31
N LYS A 87 2.10 7.68 23.86
CA LYS A 87 3.28 7.17 23.13
C LYS A 87 3.26 5.63 22.98
N LYS A 88 2.69 4.91 23.93
CA LYS A 88 2.46 3.46 23.78
C LYS A 88 1.47 3.14 22.67
N GLU A 89 0.37 3.85 22.63
CA GLU A 89 -0.69 3.65 21.64
C GLU A 89 -0.27 4.06 20.24
N SER A 90 0.41 5.21 20.10
CA SER A 90 0.89 5.71 18.80
C SER A 90 1.86 4.75 18.08
N ARG A 91 2.48 3.80 18.82
CA ARG A 91 3.32 2.76 18.22
C ARG A 91 2.56 1.77 17.37
N PHE A 92 1.27 1.62 17.64
CA PHE A 92 0.41 0.70 16.89
C PHE A 92 -0.25 1.35 15.68
N LYS A 93 0.03 2.63 15.46
CA LYS A 93 -0.48 3.34 14.28
C LYS A 93 0.11 2.72 13.02
N MET A 94 -0.77 2.19 12.20
CA MET A 94 -0.43 1.59 10.91
C MET A 94 -0.19 2.64 9.84
N ASN A 95 0.62 2.30 8.86
CA ASN A 95 0.81 3.09 7.63
C ASN A 95 0.26 2.30 6.46
N GLY A 96 -0.31 2.97 5.47
CA GLY A 96 -0.85 2.29 4.30
C GLY A 96 -2.00 3.07 3.71
N ILE A 97 -2.89 2.38 3.04
CA ILE A 97 -4.02 2.97 2.33
C ILE A 97 -5.30 2.24 2.72
N VAL A 98 -6.37 2.98 2.92
CA VAL A 98 -7.71 2.49 3.24
C VAL A 98 -8.67 2.85 2.10
N LEU A 99 -9.54 1.92 1.71
CA LEU A 99 -10.54 2.20 0.69
C LEU A 99 -11.57 3.21 1.24
N SER A 100 -11.79 4.27 0.46
CA SER A 100 -12.86 5.23 0.68
C SER A 100 -14.15 4.67 0.11
N ASP A 101 -15.15 4.52 0.95
CA ASP A 101 -16.51 4.13 0.58
C ASP A 101 -17.54 5.16 1.05
N ASN A 102 -18.78 4.98 0.63
CA ASN A 102 -19.87 5.81 1.12
C ASN A 102 -19.96 5.68 2.64
N ASP A 103 -20.14 6.80 3.33
CA ASP A 103 -20.23 6.89 4.79
C ASP A 103 -18.97 6.47 5.57
N ASN A 104 -17.87 6.19 4.89
CA ASN A 104 -16.61 5.71 5.48
C ASN A 104 -16.80 4.46 6.36
N ALA A 105 -17.68 3.56 5.93
CA ALA A 105 -18.04 2.37 6.69
C ALA A 105 -16.84 1.43 6.87
N ILE A 106 -15.96 1.34 5.87
CA ILE A 106 -14.72 0.54 5.94
C ILE A 106 -13.79 1.10 7.02
N ALA A 107 -13.50 2.40 6.98
CA ALA A 107 -12.63 3.03 7.95
C ALA A 107 -13.21 2.94 9.38
N LYS A 108 -14.51 3.16 9.54
CA LYS A 108 -15.22 3.02 10.83
C LYS A 108 -15.25 1.59 11.37
N ALA A 109 -15.26 0.58 10.49
CA ALA A 109 -15.15 -0.82 10.90
C ALA A 109 -13.75 -1.17 11.42
N MET A 110 -12.71 -0.46 10.96
CA MET A 110 -11.34 -0.61 11.45
C MET A 110 -11.08 0.21 12.73
N GLU A 111 -11.60 1.44 12.80
CA GLU A 111 -11.47 2.35 13.93
C GLU A 111 -12.75 3.17 14.09
N HIS A 112 -13.59 2.81 15.07
CA HIS A 112 -14.96 3.31 15.21
C HIS A 112 -15.06 4.84 15.26
N GLU A 113 -14.24 5.48 16.09
CA GLU A 113 -14.29 6.95 16.29
C GLU A 113 -13.44 7.73 15.26
N LEU A 114 -12.69 7.04 14.39
CA LEU A 114 -11.80 7.65 13.40
C LEU A 114 -10.88 8.74 14.00
N GLU A 115 -10.31 8.47 15.17
CA GLU A 115 -9.32 9.36 15.81
C GLU A 115 -7.99 9.37 15.06
N GLY A 116 -7.73 8.38 14.20
CA GLY A 116 -6.45 8.18 13.50
C GLY A 116 -5.36 7.66 14.42
N LYS A 117 -5.78 6.90 15.43
CA LYS A 117 -4.91 6.29 16.44
C LYS A 117 -4.23 5.02 15.94
N TYR A 118 -4.99 4.19 15.22
CA TYR A 118 -4.54 2.89 14.71
C TYR A 118 -4.41 2.84 13.19
N ILE A 119 -5.27 3.54 12.46
CA ILE A 119 -5.24 3.61 11.01
C ILE A 119 -4.79 4.99 10.52
N PRO A 120 -4.28 5.11 9.27
CA PRO A 120 -3.83 6.40 8.73
C PRO A 120 -4.99 7.30 8.25
N VAL A 121 -6.16 7.17 8.89
CA VAL A 121 -7.39 7.89 8.52
C VAL A 121 -8.00 8.48 9.78
N SER A 122 -8.48 9.71 9.70
CA SER A 122 -9.12 10.37 10.86
C SER A 122 -10.29 11.26 10.44
N ALA A 123 -11.26 11.41 11.35
CA ALA A 123 -12.34 12.37 11.20
C ALA A 123 -11.83 13.83 11.25
N SER A 124 -12.47 14.70 10.49
CA SER A 124 -12.20 16.13 10.42
C SER A 124 -13.52 16.89 10.28
N VAL A 125 -13.50 18.19 10.57
CA VAL A 125 -14.67 19.08 10.39
C VAL A 125 -15.20 19.08 8.95
N LYS A 126 -14.33 18.83 7.97
CA LYS A 126 -14.66 18.79 6.54
C LYS A 126 -14.94 17.37 6.01
N GLY A 127 -15.06 16.37 6.88
CA GLY A 127 -15.19 14.95 6.51
C GLY A 127 -14.01 14.11 7.00
N VAL A 128 -13.75 13.00 6.36
CA VAL A 128 -12.64 12.11 6.70
C VAL A 128 -11.40 12.48 5.88
N LYS A 129 -10.24 12.45 6.52
CA LYS A 129 -8.93 12.77 5.92
C LYS A 129 -7.91 11.67 6.24
N GLY A 130 -6.90 11.56 5.40
CA GLY A 130 -5.79 10.60 5.57
C GLY A 130 -5.50 9.86 4.27
N ASP A 131 -4.85 8.73 4.39
CA ASP A 131 -4.39 7.94 3.25
C ASP A 131 -5.56 7.07 2.73
N LEU A 132 -6.41 7.69 1.93
CA LEU A 132 -7.62 7.11 1.34
C LEU A 132 -7.45 6.91 -0.16
N ILE A 133 -8.07 5.85 -0.68
CA ILE A 133 -8.11 5.55 -2.11
C ILE A 133 -9.52 5.15 -2.51
N THR A 134 -10.00 5.60 -3.68
CA THR A 134 -11.29 5.17 -4.22
C THR A 134 -11.16 3.79 -4.88
N LEU A 135 -12.29 3.11 -5.09
CA LEU A 135 -12.31 1.82 -5.79
C LEU A 135 -11.81 1.96 -7.24
N GLU A 136 -12.13 3.07 -7.91
CA GLU A 136 -11.62 3.36 -9.25
C GLU A 136 -10.10 3.50 -9.28
N GLN A 137 -9.54 4.29 -8.37
CA GLN A 137 -8.10 4.48 -8.23
C GLN A 137 -7.39 3.16 -7.90
N LEU A 138 -7.99 2.33 -7.03
CA LEU A 138 -7.48 1.01 -6.72
C LEU A 138 -7.50 0.09 -7.95
N GLY A 139 -8.52 0.21 -8.82
CA GLY A 139 -8.59 -0.46 -10.10
C GLY A 139 -7.45 -0.08 -11.06
N LEU A 140 -7.05 1.19 -11.09
CA LEU A 140 -5.89 1.64 -11.87
C LEU A 140 -4.58 1.03 -11.33
N LEU A 141 -4.42 1.00 -10.00
CA LEU A 141 -3.27 0.33 -9.37
C LEU A 141 -3.23 -1.16 -9.70
N HIS A 142 -4.38 -1.83 -9.69
CA HIS A 142 -4.49 -3.25 -10.07
C HIS A 142 -4.01 -3.48 -11.51
N LYS A 143 -4.47 -2.67 -12.46
CA LYS A 143 -4.01 -2.74 -13.85
C LYS A 143 -2.50 -2.53 -13.95
N LYS A 144 -1.96 -1.52 -13.28
CA LYS A 144 -0.53 -1.21 -13.28
C LYS A 144 0.30 -2.36 -12.72
N ILE A 145 -0.08 -2.89 -11.57
CA ILE A 145 0.63 -3.98 -10.91
C ILE A 145 0.61 -5.24 -11.78
N ASN A 146 -0.53 -5.57 -12.37
CA ASN A 146 -0.63 -6.71 -13.29
C ASN A 146 0.26 -6.53 -14.53
N SER A 147 0.34 -5.33 -15.09
CA SER A 147 1.24 -5.01 -16.20
C SER A 147 2.70 -5.20 -15.79
N LEU A 148 3.10 -4.69 -14.61
CA LEU A 148 4.46 -4.83 -14.08
C LEU A 148 4.83 -6.29 -13.83
N VAL A 149 3.94 -7.06 -13.20
CA VAL A 149 4.18 -8.49 -12.90
C VAL A 149 4.30 -9.30 -14.20
N LYS A 150 3.46 -9.03 -15.20
CA LYS A 150 3.57 -9.67 -16.53
C LYS A 150 4.88 -9.32 -17.20
N LYS A 151 5.28 -8.05 -17.17
CA LYS A 151 6.57 -7.60 -17.71
C LYS A 151 7.74 -8.33 -17.05
N MET A 152 7.78 -8.36 -15.72
CA MET A 152 8.83 -9.07 -14.96
C MET A 152 8.86 -10.57 -15.30
N GLY A 153 7.69 -11.22 -15.42
CA GLY A 153 7.59 -12.62 -15.82
C GLY A 153 8.16 -12.89 -17.23
N ASN A 154 7.83 -12.02 -18.18
CA ASN A 154 8.34 -12.11 -19.55
C ASN A 154 9.87 -11.88 -19.60
N GLU A 155 10.39 -10.91 -18.87
CA GLU A 155 11.82 -10.64 -18.77
C GLU A 155 12.58 -11.85 -18.21
N LEU A 156 12.04 -12.47 -17.15
CA LEU A 156 12.60 -13.72 -16.58
C LEU A 156 12.60 -14.86 -17.59
N GLN A 157 11.49 -15.09 -18.30
CA GLN A 157 11.39 -16.16 -19.31
C GLN A 157 12.36 -15.96 -20.48
N ASN A 158 12.60 -14.70 -20.86
CA ASN A 158 13.52 -14.34 -21.94
C ASN A 158 14.99 -14.23 -21.49
N GLY A 159 15.28 -14.56 -20.23
CA GLY A 159 16.66 -14.54 -19.70
C GLY A 159 17.26 -13.14 -19.62
N VAL A 160 16.44 -12.11 -19.41
CA VAL A 160 16.93 -10.74 -19.23
C VAL A 160 17.64 -10.64 -17.88
N ILE A 161 18.97 -10.43 -17.94
CA ILE A 161 19.85 -10.33 -16.77
C ILE A 161 20.53 -8.96 -16.66
N GLU A 162 20.00 -7.98 -17.35
CA GLU A 162 20.56 -6.63 -17.35
C GLU A 162 20.46 -5.99 -15.96
N ARG A 163 21.53 -5.34 -15.54
CA ARG A 163 21.60 -4.62 -14.27
C ARG A 163 20.88 -3.28 -14.41
N ALA A 164 19.79 -3.12 -13.71
CA ALA A 164 19.00 -1.89 -13.75
C ALA A 164 18.61 -1.42 -12.33
N PRO A 165 19.58 -1.10 -11.44
CA PRO A 165 19.26 -0.67 -10.09
C PRO A 165 18.51 0.66 -10.11
N ILE A 166 17.54 0.78 -9.20
CA ILE A 166 16.75 2.00 -9.00
C ILE A 166 17.31 2.74 -7.81
N LYS A 167 17.59 4.03 -7.97
CA LYS A 167 17.88 4.94 -6.86
C LYS A 167 16.59 5.48 -6.30
N ASN A 168 16.24 5.09 -5.09
CA ASN A 168 15.10 5.68 -4.40
C ASN A 168 15.56 6.93 -3.63
N SER A 169 14.86 8.05 -3.81
CA SER A 169 15.20 9.33 -3.16
C SER A 169 14.97 9.33 -1.64
N THR A 170 14.27 8.33 -1.09
CA THR A 170 13.80 8.34 0.30
C THR A 170 14.28 7.17 1.15
N HIS A 171 14.83 6.15 0.53
CA HIS A 171 15.37 4.97 1.20
C HIS A 171 16.73 4.62 0.64
N LEU A 172 17.42 3.79 1.39
CA LEU A 172 18.68 3.18 1.05
C LEU A 172 18.61 2.61 -0.36
N ASN A 173 19.61 2.93 -1.13
CA ASN A 173 19.71 2.51 -2.51
C ASN A 173 19.68 0.98 -2.58
N THR A 174 19.12 0.41 -3.62
CA THR A 174 19.03 -1.06 -3.77
C THR A 174 20.40 -1.73 -3.70
N CYS A 175 21.47 -1.04 -4.09
CA CYS A 175 22.84 -1.55 -4.04
C CYS A 175 23.44 -1.59 -2.63
N ASP A 176 22.95 -0.79 -1.69
CA ASP A 176 23.51 -0.68 -0.33
C ASP A 176 23.28 -1.96 0.51
N TYR A 177 22.28 -2.76 0.13
CA TYR A 177 21.93 -4.04 0.78
C TYR A 177 21.99 -5.23 -0.18
N CYS A 178 22.73 -5.10 -1.26
CA CYS A 178 22.82 -6.16 -2.26
C CYS A 178 23.88 -7.19 -1.83
N ASP A 179 23.50 -8.43 -1.63
CA ASP A 179 24.40 -9.54 -1.31
C ASP A 179 25.43 -9.80 -2.42
N TYR A 180 25.19 -9.29 -3.62
CA TYR A 180 26.06 -9.45 -4.80
C TYR A 180 26.93 -8.23 -5.09
N SER A 181 27.00 -7.25 -4.19
CA SER A 181 27.76 -6.00 -4.39
C SER A 181 29.20 -6.26 -4.81
N ASP A 182 29.86 -7.22 -4.16
CA ASP A 182 31.27 -7.53 -4.36
C ASP A 182 31.55 -8.21 -5.71
N ILE A 183 30.58 -8.92 -6.26
CA ILE A 183 30.68 -9.65 -7.54
C ILE A 183 30.19 -8.80 -8.71
N CYS A 184 29.26 -7.91 -8.45
CA CYS A 184 28.56 -7.13 -9.47
C CYS A 184 29.46 -6.13 -10.21
N ALA A 185 30.62 -5.78 -9.64
CA ALA A 185 31.57 -4.77 -10.18
C ALA A 185 30.92 -3.39 -10.47
N ASN A 186 29.77 -3.11 -9.92
CA ASN A 186 29.13 -1.79 -10.02
C ASN A 186 29.69 -0.86 -8.93
N THR A 187 31.00 -0.65 -8.94
CA THR A 187 31.75 0.09 -7.92
C THR A 187 31.32 1.55 -7.79
N LYS A 188 30.62 2.11 -8.77
CA LYS A 188 30.17 3.50 -8.78
C LYS A 188 28.66 3.67 -8.53
N ALA A 189 27.94 2.57 -8.20
CA ALA A 189 26.51 2.58 -8.00
C ALA A 189 25.77 3.41 -9.07
N ILE A 190 26.03 3.10 -10.34
CA ILE A 190 25.38 3.77 -11.47
C ILE A 190 23.94 3.27 -11.48
N TYR A 191 23.02 4.17 -11.17
CA TYR A 191 21.59 3.90 -11.17
C TYR A 191 21.01 4.23 -12.53
N ASN A 192 20.28 3.29 -13.11
CA ASN A 192 19.66 3.47 -14.41
C ASN A 192 18.40 4.32 -14.32
N LYS A 193 17.80 4.37 -13.12
CA LYS A 193 16.57 5.11 -12.89
C LYS A 193 16.56 5.75 -11.51
N ILE A 194 16.13 6.98 -11.45
CA ILE A 194 15.78 7.66 -10.18
C ILE A 194 14.30 7.38 -9.95
N GLY A 195 13.97 6.77 -8.82
CA GLY A 195 12.59 6.48 -8.45
C GLY A 195 11.75 7.76 -8.35
N ALA A 196 10.51 7.67 -8.79
CA ALA A 196 9.58 8.78 -8.75
C ALA A 196 9.30 9.18 -7.28
N ASN A 197 9.46 10.44 -6.96
CA ASN A 197 9.05 11.00 -5.64
C ASN A 197 7.82 11.88 -5.84
N LEU A 198 6.73 11.25 -6.28
CA LEU A 198 5.46 11.90 -6.55
C LEU A 198 4.56 11.85 -5.32
N LYS A 199 3.70 12.84 -5.18
CA LYS A 199 2.58 12.78 -4.24
C LYS A 199 1.52 11.80 -4.77
N ASP A 200 0.69 11.26 -3.88
CA ASP A 200 -0.29 10.24 -4.24
C ASP A 200 -1.27 10.71 -5.33
N GLU A 201 -1.69 11.97 -5.32
CA GLU A 201 -2.54 12.54 -6.36
C GLU A 201 -1.86 12.54 -7.74
N GLN A 202 -0.55 12.85 -7.78
CA GLN A 202 0.23 12.85 -9.03
C GLN A 202 0.46 11.42 -9.55
N VAL A 203 0.59 10.45 -8.66
CA VAL A 203 0.67 9.03 -9.02
C VAL A 203 -0.61 8.61 -9.72
N ILE A 204 -1.76 8.90 -9.11
CA ILE A 204 -3.07 8.55 -9.67
C ILE A 204 -3.29 9.25 -11.02
N GLU A 205 -2.97 10.55 -11.13
CA GLU A 205 -3.06 11.28 -12.39
C GLU A 205 -2.19 10.67 -13.50
N SER A 206 -0.97 10.23 -13.15
CA SER A 206 -0.09 9.56 -14.11
C SER A 206 -0.65 8.23 -14.61
N LEU A 207 -1.30 7.47 -13.72
CA LEU A 207 -1.95 6.21 -14.07
C LEU A 207 -3.19 6.43 -14.95
N HIS A 208 -3.99 7.45 -14.67
CA HIS A 208 -5.10 7.80 -15.56
C HIS A 208 -4.59 8.09 -16.97
N LYS A 209 -3.58 8.95 -17.12
CA LYS A 209 -3.01 9.28 -18.44
C LYS A 209 -2.42 8.06 -19.15
N GLU A 210 -1.76 7.15 -18.41
CA GLU A 210 -1.20 5.93 -18.97
C GLU A 210 -2.30 5.05 -19.59
N PHE A 211 -3.39 4.80 -18.85
CA PHE A 211 -4.44 3.88 -19.29
C PHE A 211 -5.50 4.51 -20.21
N GLU A 212 -5.67 5.83 -20.23
CA GLU A 212 -6.49 6.51 -21.23
C GLU A 212 -5.83 6.46 -22.62
N ASN A 213 -4.51 6.62 -22.70
CA ASN A 213 -3.78 6.51 -23.96
C ASN A 213 -3.81 5.09 -24.54
N ASP A 214 -3.72 4.06 -23.68
CA ASP A 214 -3.82 2.66 -24.11
C ASP A 214 -5.20 2.34 -24.68
N ALA A 215 -6.27 2.85 -24.09
CA ALA A 215 -7.64 2.67 -24.58
C ALA A 215 -7.90 3.36 -25.94
N GLY A 216 -7.13 4.42 -26.23
CA GLY A 216 -7.21 5.14 -27.53
C GLY A 216 -6.48 4.41 -28.67
N MET A 217 -5.51 3.57 -28.39
CA MET A 217 -4.74 2.84 -29.41
C MET A 217 -5.45 1.58 -29.92
N ASP A 218 -6.28 0.93 -29.10
CA ASP A 218 -7.03 -0.27 -29.53
C ASP A 218 -8.19 0.05 -30.49
N ASN A 219 -8.62 1.30 -30.60
CA ASN A 219 -9.71 1.70 -31.50
C ASN A 219 -9.25 2.15 -32.91
N THR A 220 -7.96 2.03 -33.25
CA THR A 220 -7.43 2.46 -34.56
C THR A 220 -6.97 1.32 -35.45
N THR A 221 -7.29 0.08 -35.10
CA THR A 221 -7.01 -1.11 -35.95
C THR A 221 -8.29 -1.91 -36.18
N GLU A 222 -9.21 -1.33 -36.98
CA GLU A 222 -10.21 -2.05 -37.76
C GLU A 222 -10.09 -1.62 -39.21
#